data_7758ab991322495b2da4b80b8005e9a3
#
_entry.id   7758ab991322495b2da4b80b8005e9a3
#
_cell.length_a   1.000
_cell.length_b   1.000
_cell.length_c   1.000
_cell.angle_alpha   90.00
_cell.angle_beta   90.00
_cell.angle_gamma   90.00
#
_symmetry.space_group_name_H-M   'P 1'
#
loop_
_entity.id
_entity.type
_entity.pdbx_description
1 polymer ?
#
loop_
_entity_poly.entity_id
_entity_poly.type
_entity_poly.pdbx_seq_one_letter_code
_entity_poly.pdbx_strand_id
1 'polypeptide(L)'
;MQISEEIFQNILEQPDPVDLSRLTPYCSDFTLDAFSQYRKHFKNTRTANEYAYMFADFFNLLKKDIQQISAEDVHYYFSSVRDKYSTHSLCTRIRALRAFARYLDAEACNDTDDVDMVVPDLQREEPAEISDTGRFSGLFPEFSFECEQPLVVGITMRDIDRVLSTLMDEQNVTLFAIISLVLRTGLTTEEICGLKIQQLVTNGQTDQCGIMILGIRNRFIKVPSDLFSLLLLLSEQTDNETGNLFLTRIKQCPFTQRNLLLEIKKACLRAGVRPFTLQQLRNFSILLMLRSHAPEELVSDYVSTDSRWMTKYKEAAPSLNAAPCDYIALSLRYNS
;
A
#
# COMPACT_ATOMS: atom_id res chain seq x y z
N MET A 1 -11.86 -26.77 1.28
CA MET A 1 -11.92 -26.34 2.69
C MET A 1 -12.63 -24.99 2.69
N GLN A 2 -13.87 -24.92 3.19
CA GLN A 2 -14.60 -23.65 3.30
C GLN A 2 -14.05 -22.89 4.52
N ILE A 3 -13.49 -21.73 4.27
CA ILE A 3 -13.08 -20.81 5.34
C ILE A 3 -14.37 -20.17 5.87
N SER A 4 -14.60 -20.19 7.18
CA SER A 4 -15.83 -19.66 7.78
C SER A 4 -15.88 -18.12 7.62
N GLU A 5 -17.08 -17.57 7.41
CA GLU A 5 -17.31 -16.13 7.25
C GLU A 5 -16.79 -15.29 8.45
N GLU A 6 -16.75 -15.86 9.64
CA GLU A 6 -16.19 -15.21 10.85
C GLU A 6 -14.69 -14.93 10.73
N ILE A 7 -13.91 -15.80 10.07
CA ILE A 7 -12.48 -15.58 9.82
C ILE A 7 -12.30 -14.44 8.80
N PHE A 8 -13.24 -14.30 7.86
CA PHE A 8 -13.22 -13.22 6.86
C PHE A 8 -13.45 -11.84 7.50
N GLN A 9 -14.34 -11.75 8.49
CA GLN A 9 -14.64 -10.49 9.18
C GLN A 9 -13.49 -10.03 10.09
N ASN A 10 -12.80 -10.95 10.77
CA ASN A 10 -11.67 -10.60 11.66
C ASN A 10 -10.37 -10.20 10.94
N ILE A 11 -10.24 -10.47 9.64
CA ILE A 11 -9.06 -10.07 8.83
C ILE A 11 -9.15 -8.61 8.40
N LEU A 12 -10.34 -8.00 8.46
CA LEU A 12 -10.64 -6.66 7.97
C LEU A 12 -11.01 -5.68 9.11
N GLU A 13 -10.30 -5.70 10.23
CA GLU A 13 -10.44 -4.59 11.19
C GLU A 13 -10.00 -3.29 10.53
N GLN A 14 -10.98 -2.59 9.96
CA GLN A 14 -10.77 -1.26 9.43
C GLN A 14 -10.70 -0.26 10.59
N PRO A 15 -9.82 0.75 10.52
CA PRO A 15 -9.77 1.77 11.55
C PRO A 15 -11.11 2.49 11.66
N ASP A 16 -11.47 2.91 12.86
CA ASP A 16 -12.68 3.68 13.10
C ASP A 16 -12.78 4.89 12.17
N PRO A 17 -13.96 5.18 11.68
CA PRO A 17 -14.18 6.33 10.81
C PRO A 17 -13.94 7.65 11.56
N VAL A 18 -13.05 8.47 11.02
CA VAL A 18 -12.72 9.80 11.56
C VAL A 18 -13.83 10.79 11.20
N ASP A 19 -14.34 11.52 12.18
CA ASP A 19 -15.32 12.57 11.98
C ASP A 19 -14.60 13.89 11.62
N LEU A 20 -14.97 14.48 10.46
CA LEU A 20 -14.39 15.72 9.97
C LEU A 20 -14.69 16.90 10.89
N SER A 21 -15.86 16.91 11.57
CA SER A 21 -16.25 17.96 12.51
C SER A 21 -15.28 18.11 13.70
N ARG A 22 -14.62 17.00 14.07
CA ARG A 22 -13.62 17.00 15.16
C ARG A 22 -12.25 17.50 14.73
N LEU A 23 -11.99 17.53 13.42
CA LEU A 23 -10.70 17.92 12.86
C LEU A 23 -10.65 19.40 12.45
N THR A 24 -11.79 20.00 12.14
CA THR A 24 -11.89 21.39 11.70
C THR A 24 -13.19 22.04 12.13
N PRO A 25 -13.15 23.27 12.66
CA PRO A 25 -14.36 24.04 13.00
C PRO A 25 -14.90 24.87 11.82
N TYR A 26 -14.24 24.81 10.65
CA TYR A 26 -14.54 25.70 9.53
C TYR A 26 -15.48 25.08 8.48
N CYS A 27 -15.95 23.86 8.69
CA CYS A 27 -16.94 23.23 7.83
C CYS A 27 -18.36 23.55 8.33
N SER A 28 -19.22 23.97 7.41
CA SER A 28 -20.67 24.07 7.64
C SER A 28 -21.32 22.68 7.73
N ASP A 29 -22.55 22.62 8.23
CA ASP A 29 -23.34 21.37 8.25
C ASP A 29 -23.48 20.80 6.84
N PHE A 30 -23.64 21.65 5.81
CA PHE A 30 -23.64 21.23 4.41
C PHE A 30 -22.38 20.43 4.03
N THR A 31 -21.21 20.96 4.32
CA THR A 31 -19.93 20.32 3.99
C THR A 31 -19.72 19.02 4.79
N LEU A 32 -20.13 19.02 6.07
CA LEU A 32 -20.03 17.85 6.94
C LEU A 32 -20.95 16.72 6.47
N ASP A 33 -22.20 17.04 6.14
CA ASP A 33 -23.18 16.08 5.65
C ASP A 33 -22.76 15.51 4.29
N ALA A 34 -22.37 16.37 3.36
CA ALA A 34 -21.86 15.97 2.06
C ALA A 34 -20.62 15.04 2.20
N PHE A 35 -19.68 15.37 3.07
CA PHE A 35 -18.51 14.51 3.30
C PHE A 35 -18.91 13.19 3.96
N SER A 36 -19.89 13.18 4.87
CA SER A 36 -20.41 11.97 5.49
C SER A 36 -21.04 11.01 4.48
N GLN A 37 -21.75 11.54 3.47
CA GLN A 37 -22.30 10.74 2.36
C GLN A 37 -21.19 10.28 1.42
N TYR A 38 -20.31 11.19 0.99
CA TYR A 38 -19.16 10.88 0.13
C TYR A 38 -18.30 9.74 0.67
N ARG A 39 -18.07 9.70 1.97
CA ARG A 39 -17.34 8.63 2.66
C ARG A 39 -17.91 7.23 2.43
N LYS A 40 -19.24 7.09 2.26
CA LYS A 40 -19.90 5.79 2.06
C LYS A 40 -19.48 5.12 0.75
N HIS A 41 -18.98 5.89 -0.21
CA HIS A 41 -18.49 5.38 -1.49
C HIS A 41 -17.07 4.77 -1.41
N PHE A 42 -16.35 4.99 -0.31
CA PHE A 42 -15.01 4.43 -0.15
C PHE A 42 -15.07 2.95 0.26
N LYS A 43 -14.38 2.10 -0.50
CA LYS A 43 -14.23 0.67 -0.18
C LYS A 43 -13.36 0.44 1.07
N ASN A 44 -12.54 1.43 1.43
CA ASN A 44 -11.56 1.34 2.52
C ASN A 44 -11.67 2.57 3.44
N THR A 45 -12.02 2.33 4.71
CA THR A 45 -12.13 3.36 5.75
C THR A 45 -10.82 4.13 5.95
N ARG A 46 -9.67 3.48 5.76
CA ARG A 46 -8.36 4.13 5.87
C ARG A 46 -8.22 5.26 4.85
N THR A 47 -8.58 5.00 3.59
CA THR A 47 -8.55 6.04 2.54
C THR A 47 -9.51 7.18 2.86
N ALA A 48 -10.71 6.87 3.34
CA ALA A 48 -11.67 7.88 3.78
C ALA A 48 -11.12 8.74 4.92
N ASN A 49 -10.42 8.13 5.88
CA ASN A 49 -9.77 8.84 6.98
C ASN A 49 -8.62 9.73 6.49
N GLU A 50 -7.80 9.25 5.56
CA GLU A 50 -6.74 10.06 4.93
C GLU A 50 -7.33 11.30 4.22
N TYR A 51 -8.46 11.15 3.53
CA TYR A 51 -9.18 12.28 2.92
C TYR A 51 -9.69 13.26 3.98
N ALA A 52 -10.27 12.76 5.09
CA ALA A 52 -10.72 13.61 6.19
C ALA A 52 -9.58 14.49 6.73
N TYR A 53 -8.39 13.92 6.93
CA TYR A 53 -7.21 14.71 7.36
C TYR A 53 -6.74 15.71 6.30
N MET A 54 -6.76 15.35 5.01
CA MET A 54 -6.40 16.26 3.93
C MET A 54 -7.36 17.45 3.84
N PHE A 55 -8.66 17.21 3.98
CA PHE A 55 -9.70 18.23 3.96
C PHE A 55 -9.61 19.13 5.20
N ALA A 56 -9.41 18.53 6.37
CA ALA A 56 -9.22 19.31 7.59
C ALA A 56 -8.00 20.26 7.49
N ASP A 57 -6.86 19.79 6.95
CA ASP A 57 -5.66 20.62 6.73
C ASP A 57 -5.97 21.78 5.76
N PHE A 58 -6.75 21.51 4.70
CA PHE A 58 -7.19 22.51 3.72
C PHE A 58 -8.10 23.58 4.35
N PHE A 59 -9.18 23.16 5.02
CA PHE A 59 -10.13 24.09 5.65
C PHE A 59 -9.50 24.84 6.83
N ASN A 60 -8.65 24.21 7.62
CA ASN A 60 -7.96 24.88 8.75
C ASN A 60 -6.97 25.94 8.29
N LEU A 61 -6.27 25.75 7.16
CA LEU A 61 -5.36 26.74 6.62
C LEU A 61 -6.13 27.94 6.06
N LEU A 62 -7.20 27.69 5.29
CA LEU A 62 -7.98 28.74 4.67
C LEU A 62 -8.95 29.43 5.64
N LYS A 63 -9.35 28.74 6.72
CA LYS A 63 -10.38 29.20 7.68
C LYS A 63 -11.70 29.55 7.00
N LYS A 64 -12.07 28.79 5.96
CA LYS A 64 -13.27 28.98 5.15
C LYS A 64 -13.94 27.63 4.88
N ASP A 65 -15.27 27.66 4.74
CA ASP A 65 -16.05 26.53 4.24
C ASP A 65 -15.92 26.39 2.71
N ILE A 66 -16.18 25.20 2.16
CA ILE A 66 -16.10 24.94 0.70
C ILE A 66 -16.96 25.90 -0.11
N GLN A 67 -18.10 26.34 0.43
CA GLN A 67 -19.01 27.27 -0.22
C GLN A 67 -18.46 28.69 -0.35
N GLN A 68 -17.45 29.04 0.46
CA GLN A 68 -16.83 30.37 0.54
C GLN A 68 -15.46 30.43 -0.14
N ILE A 69 -14.95 29.29 -0.61
CA ILE A 69 -13.63 29.19 -1.24
C ILE A 69 -13.70 29.70 -2.67
N SER A 70 -12.68 30.47 -3.04
CA SER A 70 -12.41 30.91 -4.42
C SER A 70 -11.23 30.15 -5.03
N ALA A 71 -11.05 30.25 -6.35
CA ALA A 71 -9.88 29.71 -7.03
C ALA A 71 -8.57 30.30 -6.50
N GLU A 72 -8.58 31.58 -6.08
CA GLU A 72 -7.43 32.25 -5.46
C GLU A 72 -7.06 31.62 -4.12
N ASP A 73 -8.07 31.22 -3.30
CA ASP A 73 -7.83 30.54 -2.03
C ASP A 73 -7.18 29.17 -2.26
N VAL A 74 -7.59 28.45 -3.32
CA VAL A 74 -6.97 27.18 -3.70
C VAL A 74 -5.51 27.38 -4.11
N HIS A 75 -5.22 28.40 -4.93
CA HIS A 75 -3.84 28.77 -5.27
C HIS A 75 -3.01 29.13 -4.04
N TYR A 76 -3.57 29.91 -3.13
CA TYR A 76 -2.93 30.29 -1.88
C TYR A 76 -2.59 29.08 -1.03
N TYR A 77 -3.54 28.13 -0.87
CA TYR A 77 -3.30 26.89 -0.13
C TYR A 77 -2.11 26.11 -0.71
N PHE A 78 -2.14 25.78 -2.01
CA PHE A 78 -1.09 24.97 -2.62
C PHE A 78 0.28 25.67 -2.63
N SER A 79 0.31 26.98 -2.77
CA SER A 79 1.54 27.78 -2.64
C SER A 79 2.09 27.73 -1.21
N SER A 80 1.22 27.83 -0.20
CA SER A 80 1.62 27.84 1.21
C SER A 80 2.13 26.50 1.72
N VAL A 81 1.66 25.37 1.11
CA VAL A 81 2.03 24.01 1.54
C VAL A 81 3.09 23.35 0.67
N ARG A 82 3.56 24.05 -0.38
CA ARG A 82 4.51 23.52 -1.37
C ARG A 82 5.80 23.01 -0.74
N ASP A 83 6.33 23.73 0.21
CA ASP A 83 7.57 23.35 0.91
C ASP A 83 7.35 22.35 2.05
N LYS A 84 6.10 22.20 2.49
CA LYS A 84 5.73 21.30 3.59
C LYS A 84 5.52 19.85 3.13
N TYR A 85 5.03 19.66 1.91
CA TYR A 85 4.67 18.36 1.38
C TYR A 85 5.47 18.00 0.12
N SER A 86 5.72 16.70 -0.07
CA SER A 86 6.31 16.21 -1.32
C SER A 86 5.35 16.44 -2.50
N THR A 87 5.88 16.53 -3.72
CA THR A 87 5.09 16.67 -4.95
C THR A 87 4.01 15.58 -5.07
N HIS A 88 4.35 14.35 -4.75
CA HIS A 88 3.38 13.23 -4.72
C HIS A 88 2.23 13.48 -3.72
N SER A 89 2.53 13.98 -2.54
CA SER A 89 1.52 14.32 -1.53
C SER A 89 0.62 15.48 -2.00
N LEU A 90 1.18 16.47 -2.70
CA LEU A 90 0.41 17.57 -3.29
C LEU A 90 -0.51 17.07 -4.40
N CYS A 91 -0.02 16.21 -5.30
CA CYS A 91 -0.84 15.55 -6.32
C CYS A 91 -2.02 14.76 -5.71
N THR A 92 -1.75 14.02 -4.62
CA THR A 92 -2.79 13.27 -3.92
C THR A 92 -3.85 14.19 -3.31
N ARG A 93 -3.42 15.31 -2.68
CA ARG A 93 -4.32 16.29 -2.08
C ARG A 93 -5.21 16.97 -3.10
N ILE A 94 -4.66 17.41 -4.24
CA ILE A 94 -5.48 18.05 -5.28
C ILE A 94 -6.47 17.07 -5.91
N ARG A 95 -6.09 15.82 -6.14
CA ARG A 95 -7.01 14.78 -6.62
C ARG A 95 -8.14 14.52 -5.64
N ALA A 96 -7.84 14.43 -4.35
CA ALA A 96 -8.85 14.25 -3.31
C ALA A 96 -9.86 15.41 -3.27
N LEU A 97 -9.36 16.65 -3.31
CA LEU A 97 -10.20 17.85 -3.29
C LEU A 97 -11.05 17.98 -4.56
N ARG A 98 -10.49 17.73 -5.75
CA ARG A 98 -11.23 17.71 -7.02
C ARG A 98 -12.33 16.64 -7.03
N ALA A 99 -12.03 15.45 -6.54
CA ALA A 99 -13.00 14.38 -6.49
C ALA A 99 -14.18 14.72 -5.58
N PHE A 100 -13.92 15.34 -4.45
CA PHE A 100 -14.99 15.81 -3.55
C PHE A 100 -15.78 16.98 -4.16
N ALA A 101 -15.10 17.91 -4.85
CA ALA A 101 -15.75 19.01 -5.54
C ALA A 101 -16.70 18.52 -6.66
N ARG A 102 -16.28 17.53 -7.45
CA ARG A 102 -17.16 16.87 -8.45
C ARG A 102 -18.35 16.17 -7.81
N TYR A 103 -18.13 15.52 -6.68
CA TYR A 103 -19.21 14.92 -5.90
C TYR A 103 -20.25 15.98 -5.50
N LEU A 104 -19.81 17.13 -4.99
CA LEU A 104 -20.71 18.24 -4.62
C LEU A 104 -21.49 18.81 -5.82
N ASP A 105 -20.83 18.91 -6.97
CA ASP A 105 -21.49 19.37 -8.21
C ASP A 105 -22.56 18.36 -8.69
N ALA A 106 -22.27 17.06 -8.60
CA ALA A 106 -23.20 15.99 -8.98
C ALA A 106 -24.43 15.95 -8.04
N GLU A 107 -24.22 16.07 -6.74
CA GLU A 107 -25.31 16.16 -5.74
C GLU A 107 -26.21 17.40 -5.96
N ALA A 108 -25.60 18.53 -6.35
CA ALA A 108 -26.32 19.76 -6.64
C ALA A 108 -27.21 19.70 -7.90
N CYS A 109 -26.87 18.82 -8.84
CA CYS A 109 -27.62 18.65 -10.10
C CYS A 109 -28.79 17.68 -10.00
N ASN A 110 -29.00 16.97 -8.86
CA ASN A 110 -30.02 15.93 -8.69
C ASN A 110 -30.01 14.81 -9.76
N ASP A 111 -28.91 14.63 -10.48
CA ASP A 111 -28.72 13.55 -11.43
C ASP A 111 -28.36 12.25 -10.68
N THR A 112 -29.38 11.66 -10.04
CA THR A 112 -29.22 10.42 -9.24
C THR A 112 -29.37 9.14 -10.04
N ASP A 113 -29.52 9.21 -11.36
CA ASP A 113 -29.62 8.02 -12.21
C ASP A 113 -28.27 7.72 -12.88
N ASP A 114 -27.63 6.63 -12.40
CA ASP A 114 -26.57 5.88 -13.08
C ASP A 114 -25.25 6.60 -13.43
N VAL A 115 -24.76 7.48 -12.60
CA VAL A 115 -23.33 7.77 -12.62
C VAL A 115 -22.64 6.73 -11.73
N ASP A 116 -21.98 5.76 -12.34
CA ASP A 116 -20.91 4.98 -11.70
C ASP A 116 -19.89 5.98 -11.13
N MET A 117 -20.18 6.49 -9.93
CA MET A 117 -19.29 7.42 -9.23
C MET A 117 -18.02 6.67 -8.88
N VAL A 118 -17.10 6.72 -9.82
CA VAL A 118 -15.75 6.23 -9.64
C VAL A 118 -15.12 7.09 -8.56
N VAL A 119 -15.26 6.66 -7.29
CA VAL A 119 -14.42 7.16 -6.21
C VAL A 119 -13.00 6.99 -6.72
N PRO A 120 -12.22 8.08 -6.86
CA PRO A 120 -10.89 7.96 -7.41
C PRO A 120 -10.11 7.01 -6.54
N ASP A 121 -9.78 5.86 -7.10
CA ASP A 121 -8.70 5.06 -6.57
C ASP A 121 -7.49 6.00 -6.58
N LEU A 122 -6.86 6.23 -5.43
CA LEU A 122 -5.67 7.09 -5.29
C LEU A 122 -4.55 6.71 -6.27
N GLN A 123 -4.72 5.55 -6.92
CA GLN A 123 -3.82 4.96 -7.90
C GLN A 123 -4.26 5.17 -9.36
N ARG A 124 -5.46 5.69 -9.61
CA ARG A 124 -5.92 5.96 -10.98
C ARG A 124 -5.52 7.36 -11.42
N GLU A 125 -4.84 7.46 -12.56
CA GLU A 125 -4.71 8.71 -13.29
C GLU A 125 -6.11 9.11 -13.79
N GLU A 126 -6.52 10.36 -13.58
CA GLU A 126 -7.78 10.88 -14.08
C GLU A 126 -7.77 10.82 -15.62
N PRO A 127 -8.85 10.38 -16.27
CA PRO A 127 -8.96 10.54 -17.72
C PRO A 127 -8.90 12.04 -18.05
N ALA A 128 -8.10 12.40 -19.04
CA ALA A 128 -7.70 13.78 -19.39
C ALA A 128 -8.83 14.69 -19.94
N GLU A 129 -10.10 14.25 -20.00
CA GLU A 129 -11.14 14.93 -20.76
C GLU A 129 -12.51 15.03 -20.05
N ILE A 130 -12.55 15.37 -18.75
CA ILE A 130 -13.82 15.81 -18.16
C ILE A 130 -13.70 17.30 -17.93
N SER A 131 -14.43 18.11 -18.72
CA SER A 131 -14.54 19.55 -18.52
C SER A 131 -15.15 19.84 -17.14
N ASP A 132 -14.32 20.31 -16.20
CA ASP A 132 -14.76 20.77 -14.88
C ASP A 132 -15.54 22.08 -15.03
N THR A 133 -16.84 21.99 -15.40
CA THR A 133 -17.75 23.13 -15.58
C THR A 133 -18.66 23.37 -14.37
N GLY A 134 -18.54 22.54 -13.32
CA GLY A 134 -19.31 22.67 -12.10
C GLY A 134 -18.85 23.84 -11.21
N ARG A 135 -19.72 24.25 -10.29
CA ARG A 135 -19.44 25.35 -9.35
C ARG A 135 -18.25 25.04 -8.45
N PHE A 136 -18.15 23.82 -7.94
CA PHE A 136 -17.08 23.41 -7.01
C PHE A 136 -15.88 22.85 -7.75
N SER A 137 -16.06 22.07 -8.80
CA SER A 137 -14.96 21.52 -9.60
C SER A 137 -14.18 22.60 -10.33
N GLY A 138 -14.84 23.65 -10.81
CA GLY A 138 -14.21 24.82 -11.43
C GLY A 138 -13.29 25.64 -10.48
N LEU A 139 -13.36 25.42 -9.17
CA LEU A 139 -12.43 26.05 -8.22
C LEU A 139 -11.01 25.50 -8.30
N PHE A 140 -10.83 24.30 -8.87
CA PHE A 140 -9.55 23.60 -8.90
C PHE A 140 -8.99 23.61 -10.34
N PRO A 141 -8.36 24.72 -10.78
CA PRO A 141 -7.73 24.77 -12.09
C PRO A 141 -6.64 23.71 -12.25
N GLU A 142 -6.23 23.44 -13.48
CA GLU A 142 -5.18 22.46 -13.76
C GLU A 142 -3.88 22.83 -13.06
N PHE A 143 -3.66 22.22 -11.90
CA PHE A 143 -2.35 22.17 -11.28
C PHE A 143 -1.60 20.97 -11.84
N SER A 144 -0.70 21.18 -12.77
CA SER A 144 0.27 20.17 -13.18
C SER A 144 1.45 20.20 -12.21
N PHE A 145 1.45 19.31 -11.25
CA PHE A 145 2.70 18.98 -10.58
C PHE A 145 3.38 17.90 -11.42
N GLU A 146 4.52 18.20 -12.00
CA GLU A 146 5.34 17.17 -12.66
C GLU A 146 5.70 16.10 -11.64
N CYS A 147 4.95 15.02 -11.64
CA CYS A 147 5.08 13.91 -10.69
C CYS A 147 5.84 12.75 -11.32
N GLU A 148 6.87 13.04 -12.11
CA GLU A 148 7.84 12.02 -12.51
C GLU A 148 8.82 11.77 -11.38
N GLN A 149 8.44 10.87 -10.47
CA GLN A 149 9.43 10.30 -9.56
C GLN A 149 10.00 9.05 -10.24
N PRO A 150 11.28 9.08 -10.64
CA PRO A 150 11.95 7.86 -11.09
C PRO A 150 11.89 6.83 -9.96
N LEU A 151 11.74 5.56 -10.33
CA LEU A 151 11.71 4.46 -9.38
C LEU A 151 13.07 4.35 -8.67
N VAL A 152 13.23 5.03 -7.55
CA VAL A 152 14.46 4.99 -6.77
C VAL A 152 14.40 3.75 -5.87
N VAL A 153 15.12 2.70 -6.24
CA VAL A 153 15.23 1.49 -5.41
C VAL A 153 16.24 1.69 -4.29
N GLY A 154 17.37 2.30 -4.56
CA GLY A 154 18.37 2.72 -3.55
C GLY A 154 19.01 1.60 -2.70
N ILE A 155 18.73 0.31 -3.01
CA ILE A 155 19.24 -0.87 -2.34
C ILE A 155 19.88 -1.83 -3.36
N THR A 156 20.87 -2.59 -2.91
CA THR A 156 21.56 -3.59 -3.72
C THR A 156 21.43 -4.99 -3.09
N MET A 157 21.64 -6.05 -3.88
CA MET A 157 21.71 -7.41 -3.34
C MET A 157 22.74 -7.53 -2.22
N ARG A 158 23.89 -6.87 -2.36
CA ARG A 158 24.94 -6.87 -1.34
C ARG A 158 24.47 -6.27 -0.01
N ASP A 159 23.63 -5.24 -0.04
CA ASP A 159 23.07 -4.66 1.17
C ASP A 159 22.12 -5.63 1.84
N ILE A 160 21.28 -6.30 1.03
CA ILE A 160 20.32 -7.31 1.53
C ILE A 160 21.09 -8.49 2.14
N ASP A 161 22.10 -9.00 1.46
CA ASP A 161 22.91 -10.12 1.97
C ASP A 161 23.58 -9.80 3.30
N ARG A 162 24.08 -8.56 3.48
CA ARG A 162 24.64 -8.12 4.76
C ARG A 162 23.61 -8.11 5.87
N VAL A 163 22.39 -7.60 5.57
CA VAL A 163 21.30 -7.56 6.57
C VAL A 163 20.89 -8.98 6.92
N LEU A 164 20.71 -9.87 5.94
CA LEU A 164 20.34 -11.27 6.16
C LEU A 164 21.42 -12.01 6.97
N SER A 165 22.69 -11.82 6.65
CA SER A 165 23.81 -12.42 7.41
C SER A 165 23.81 -11.95 8.86
N THR A 166 23.65 -10.63 9.10
CA THR A 166 23.56 -10.07 10.46
C THR A 166 22.39 -10.67 11.24
N LEU A 167 21.22 -10.82 10.60
CA LEU A 167 20.05 -11.42 11.24
C LEU A 167 20.24 -12.89 11.57
N MET A 168 20.97 -13.62 10.75
CA MET A 168 21.36 -15.02 11.03
C MET A 168 22.30 -15.11 12.23
N ASP A 169 23.33 -14.28 12.29
CA ASP A 169 24.27 -14.22 13.41
C ASP A 169 23.57 -13.87 14.73
N GLU A 170 22.53 -13.01 14.67
CA GLU A 170 21.69 -12.63 15.80
C GLU A 170 20.59 -13.65 16.15
N GLN A 171 20.47 -14.72 15.37
CA GLN A 171 19.37 -15.69 15.48
C GLN A 171 17.98 -15.04 15.41
N ASN A 172 17.84 -13.97 14.62
CA ASN A 172 16.57 -13.29 14.40
C ASN A 172 15.83 -13.88 13.20
N VAL A 173 15.40 -15.12 13.36
CA VAL A 173 14.79 -15.93 12.30
C VAL A 173 13.50 -15.26 11.75
N THR A 174 12.74 -14.61 12.60
CA THR A 174 11.49 -13.92 12.18
C THR A 174 11.75 -12.79 11.18
N LEU A 175 12.66 -11.86 11.47
CA LEU A 175 12.99 -10.78 10.54
C LEU A 175 13.71 -11.30 9.28
N PHE A 176 14.54 -12.32 9.43
CA PHE A 176 15.16 -13.00 8.29
C PHE A 176 14.11 -13.58 7.33
N ALA A 177 13.10 -14.28 7.87
CA ALA A 177 11.99 -14.85 7.09
C ALA A 177 11.16 -13.76 6.42
N ILE A 178 10.83 -12.66 7.12
CA ILE A 178 10.09 -11.52 6.57
C ILE A 178 10.83 -10.89 5.38
N ILE A 179 12.12 -10.54 5.54
CA ILE A 179 12.91 -9.92 4.48
C ILE A 179 13.05 -10.87 3.29
N SER A 180 13.35 -12.16 3.54
CA SER A 180 13.45 -13.18 2.49
C SER A 180 12.12 -13.38 1.76
N LEU A 181 11.00 -13.35 2.47
CA LEU A 181 9.68 -13.51 1.89
C LEU A 181 9.32 -12.32 1.00
N VAL A 182 9.49 -11.08 1.47
CA VAL A 182 9.22 -9.90 0.63
C VAL A 182 10.12 -9.86 -0.60
N LEU A 183 11.40 -10.21 -0.45
CA LEU A 183 12.35 -10.24 -1.56
C LEU A 183 11.95 -11.25 -2.65
N ARG A 184 11.40 -12.40 -2.26
CA ARG A 184 11.05 -13.49 -3.21
C ARG A 184 9.62 -13.40 -3.74
N THR A 185 8.72 -12.74 -3.02
CA THR A 185 7.28 -12.72 -3.37
C THR A 185 6.75 -11.33 -3.69
N GLY A 186 7.45 -10.29 -3.27
CA GLY A 186 6.97 -8.91 -3.43
C GLY A 186 5.72 -8.61 -2.61
N LEU A 187 5.45 -9.31 -1.51
CA LEU A 187 4.34 -9.03 -0.60
C LEU A 187 4.45 -7.61 -0.01
N THR A 188 3.31 -6.99 0.21
CA THR A 188 3.21 -5.67 0.84
C THR A 188 3.47 -5.76 2.36
N THR A 189 3.80 -4.63 2.97
CA THR A 189 3.98 -4.57 4.44
C THR A 189 2.69 -4.97 5.19
N GLU A 190 1.55 -4.60 4.64
CA GLU A 190 0.23 -4.92 5.21
C GLU A 190 -0.05 -6.42 5.17
N GLU A 191 0.18 -7.06 4.01
CA GLU A 191 0.06 -8.51 3.85
C GLU A 191 0.99 -9.27 4.79
N ILE A 192 2.23 -8.81 4.96
CA ILE A 192 3.18 -9.41 5.92
C ILE A 192 2.70 -9.29 7.36
N CYS A 193 2.24 -8.11 7.79
CA CYS A 193 1.74 -7.90 9.15
C CYS A 193 0.45 -8.68 9.44
N GLY A 194 -0.39 -8.87 8.43
CA GLY A 194 -1.66 -9.59 8.54
C GLY A 194 -1.56 -11.09 8.27
N LEU A 195 -0.39 -11.63 7.93
CA LEU A 195 -0.25 -13.02 7.50
C LEU A 195 -0.56 -14.00 8.63
N LYS A 196 -1.49 -14.90 8.37
CA LYS A 196 -1.94 -15.94 9.31
C LYS A 196 -1.29 -17.30 8.97
N ILE A 197 -1.08 -18.12 10.00
CA ILE A 197 -0.57 -19.50 9.87
C ILE A 197 -1.44 -20.32 8.91
N GLN A 198 -2.76 -20.15 8.99
CA GLN A 198 -3.75 -20.88 8.17
C GLN A 198 -3.66 -20.55 6.67
N GLN A 199 -2.96 -19.47 6.29
CA GLN A 199 -2.75 -19.09 4.90
C GLN A 199 -1.58 -19.84 4.24
N LEU A 200 -0.78 -20.55 5.03
CA LEU A 200 0.25 -21.45 4.52
C LEU A 200 -0.43 -22.70 3.95
N VAL A 201 -0.32 -22.92 2.65
CA VAL A 201 -1.00 -24.01 1.96
C VAL A 201 -0.05 -24.81 1.09
N THR A 202 -0.26 -26.12 1.07
CA THR A 202 0.40 -27.03 0.14
C THR A 202 -0.65 -27.58 -0.84
N ASN A 203 -0.34 -27.51 -2.12
CA ASN A 203 -1.19 -28.13 -3.14
C ASN A 203 -0.71 -29.57 -3.37
N GLY A 204 -1.43 -30.53 -2.79
CA GLY A 204 -1.08 -31.96 -2.89
C GLY A 204 -1.12 -32.56 -4.30
N GLN A 205 -1.70 -31.85 -5.29
CA GLN A 205 -1.73 -32.32 -6.68
C GLN A 205 -0.51 -31.87 -7.50
N THR A 206 0.05 -30.71 -7.17
CA THR A 206 1.14 -30.07 -7.93
C THR A 206 2.45 -29.98 -7.16
N ASP A 207 2.48 -30.50 -5.93
CA ASP A 207 3.61 -30.38 -5.00
C ASP A 207 4.10 -28.92 -4.80
N GLN A 208 3.19 -27.98 -5.04
CA GLN A 208 3.45 -26.56 -4.87
C GLN A 208 3.09 -26.12 -3.45
N CYS A 209 4.01 -25.43 -2.83
CA CYS A 209 3.78 -24.76 -1.54
C CYS A 209 3.71 -23.25 -1.71
N GLY A 210 2.92 -22.59 -0.88
CA GLY A 210 2.73 -21.16 -0.99
C GLY A 210 1.80 -20.57 0.06
N ILE A 211 1.40 -19.34 -0.21
CA ILE A 211 0.57 -18.54 0.68
C ILE A 211 -0.70 -18.16 -0.05
N MET A 212 -1.86 -18.39 0.57
CA MET A 212 -3.13 -17.87 0.09
C MET A 212 -3.36 -16.48 0.67
N ILE A 213 -3.19 -15.45 -0.14
CA ILE A 213 -3.51 -14.08 0.26
C ILE A 213 -5.00 -13.86 0.07
N LEU A 214 -5.67 -13.47 1.16
CA LEU A 214 -7.09 -13.14 1.20
C LEU A 214 -7.26 -11.62 1.24
N GLY A 215 -8.18 -11.09 0.45
CA GLY A 215 -8.43 -9.66 0.36
C GLY A 215 -9.34 -9.30 -0.81
N ILE A 216 -9.23 -8.09 -1.33
CA ILE A 216 -10.00 -7.62 -2.49
C ILE A 216 -9.78 -8.53 -3.72
N ARG A 217 -8.56 -9.05 -3.86
CA ARG A 217 -8.20 -10.07 -4.86
C ARG A 217 -7.54 -11.23 -4.14
N ASN A 218 -8.25 -12.36 -4.02
CA ASN A 218 -7.68 -13.58 -3.50
C ASN A 218 -6.66 -14.10 -4.52
N ARG A 219 -5.43 -14.38 -4.05
CA ARG A 219 -4.39 -14.93 -4.91
C ARG A 219 -3.51 -15.93 -4.18
N PHE A 220 -3.07 -16.94 -4.92
CA PHE A 220 -2.07 -17.88 -4.45
C PHE A 220 -0.66 -17.37 -4.82
N ILE A 221 0.21 -17.26 -3.84
CA ILE A 221 1.61 -16.90 -4.00
C ILE A 221 2.46 -18.14 -3.78
N LYS A 222 3.03 -18.67 -4.86
CA LYS A 222 4.02 -19.75 -4.76
C LYS A 222 5.24 -19.27 -3.96
N VAL A 223 5.65 -20.04 -2.97
CA VAL A 223 6.85 -19.78 -2.16
C VAL A 223 7.86 -20.91 -2.43
N PRO A 224 9.14 -20.59 -2.66
CA PRO A 224 10.17 -21.62 -2.78
C PRO A 224 10.21 -22.53 -1.55
N SER A 225 10.46 -23.83 -1.77
CA SER A 225 10.35 -24.87 -0.73
C SER A 225 11.24 -24.63 0.49
N ASP A 226 12.44 -24.09 0.29
CA ASP A 226 13.40 -23.73 1.36
C ASP A 226 12.79 -22.66 2.30
N LEU A 227 12.21 -21.61 1.72
CA LEU A 227 11.56 -20.54 2.48
C LEU A 227 10.26 -21.03 3.10
N PHE A 228 9.48 -21.85 2.38
CA PHE A 228 8.24 -22.39 2.91
C PHE A 228 8.48 -23.30 4.13
N SER A 229 9.51 -24.12 4.11
CA SER A 229 9.93 -24.93 5.27
C SER A 229 10.30 -24.06 6.48
N LEU A 230 10.96 -22.93 6.24
CA LEU A 230 11.26 -21.95 7.29
C LEU A 230 9.97 -21.34 7.88
N LEU A 231 8.98 -21.02 7.03
CA LEU A 231 7.69 -20.48 7.50
C LEU A 231 6.90 -21.51 8.31
N LEU A 232 6.94 -22.80 7.91
CA LEU A 232 6.33 -23.87 8.69
C LEU A 232 7.00 -24.03 10.05
N LEU A 233 8.32 -24.00 10.10
CA LEU A 233 9.07 -24.06 11.37
C LEU A 233 8.69 -22.91 12.31
N LEU A 234 8.57 -21.69 11.77
CA LEU A 234 8.09 -20.53 12.54
C LEU A 234 6.65 -20.72 13.02
N SER A 235 5.77 -21.30 12.20
CA SER A 235 4.38 -21.55 12.58
C SER A 235 4.26 -22.54 13.73
N GLU A 236 5.12 -23.56 13.78
CA GLU A 236 5.18 -24.54 14.88
C GLU A 236 5.67 -23.93 16.19
N GLN A 237 6.56 -22.94 16.11
CA GLN A 237 7.08 -22.21 17.26
C GLN A 237 6.15 -21.11 17.77
N THR A 238 5.11 -20.79 16.99
CA THR A 238 4.20 -19.69 17.25
C THR A 238 2.88 -20.21 17.82
N ASP A 239 2.81 -20.34 19.14
CA ASP A 239 1.56 -20.63 19.83
C ASP A 239 0.91 -19.30 20.22
N ASN A 240 -0.07 -18.83 19.43
CA ASN A 240 -0.78 -17.60 19.73
C ASN A 240 -2.25 -17.67 19.33
N GLU A 241 -3.11 -17.06 20.16
CA GLU A 241 -4.56 -17.00 19.95
C GLU A 241 -4.97 -16.27 18.67
N THR A 242 -4.13 -15.36 18.18
CA THR A 242 -4.42 -14.55 16.98
C THR A 242 -4.15 -15.27 15.67
N GLY A 243 -3.43 -16.39 15.70
CA GLY A 243 -3.03 -17.17 14.53
C GLY A 243 -2.09 -16.42 13.56
N ASN A 244 -1.50 -15.28 13.96
CA ASN A 244 -0.54 -14.56 13.13
C ASN A 244 0.78 -15.33 13.01
N LEU A 245 1.36 -15.36 11.81
CA LEU A 245 2.61 -16.06 11.55
C LEU A 245 3.82 -15.31 12.15
N PHE A 246 3.82 -13.99 12.08
CA PHE A 246 4.94 -13.17 12.51
C PHE A 246 4.63 -12.39 13.79
N LEU A 247 5.36 -12.69 14.84
CA LEU A 247 5.24 -12.03 16.14
C LEU A 247 6.52 -11.27 16.50
N THR A 248 6.36 -10.23 17.29
CA THR A 248 7.49 -9.48 17.86
C THR A 248 8.24 -10.34 18.87
N ARG A 249 9.59 -10.30 18.85
CA ARG A 249 10.45 -11.17 19.66
C ARG A 249 10.19 -11.06 21.18
N ILE A 250 9.94 -9.85 21.68
CA ILE A 250 9.83 -9.60 23.12
C ILE A 250 8.40 -9.79 23.62
N LYS A 251 7.44 -9.16 22.95
CA LYS A 251 6.04 -9.11 23.42
C LYS A 251 5.17 -10.23 22.87
N GLN A 252 5.69 -11.01 21.92
CA GLN A 252 4.93 -12.06 21.23
C GLN A 252 3.57 -11.57 20.70
N CYS A 253 3.52 -10.30 20.26
CA CYS A 253 2.35 -9.70 19.63
C CYS A 253 2.56 -9.53 18.14
N PRO A 254 1.48 -9.49 17.32
CA PRO A 254 1.57 -9.25 15.89
C PRO A 254 2.33 -7.95 15.57
N PHE A 255 3.09 -7.96 14.49
CA PHE A 255 3.76 -6.74 14.02
C PHE A 255 2.73 -5.72 13.53
N THR A 256 2.87 -4.48 14.00
CA THR A 256 2.30 -3.32 13.29
C THR A 256 3.27 -2.87 12.20
N GLN A 257 2.75 -2.24 11.14
CA GLN A 257 3.61 -1.71 10.06
C GLN A 257 4.70 -0.79 10.60
N ARG A 258 4.38 0.04 11.59
CA ARG A 258 5.33 0.96 12.24
C ARG A 258 6.43 0.22 12.99
N ASN A 259 6.06 -0.78 13.78
CA ASN A 259 7.04 -1.55 14.55
C ASN A 259 7.96 -2.36 13.63
N LEU A 260 7.39 -2.97 12.58
CA LEU A 260 8.16 -3.71 11.61
C LEU A 260 9.18 -2.81 10.87
N LEU A 261 8.76 -1.61 10.46
CA LEU A 261 9.67 -0.63 9.84
C LEU A 261 10.82 -0.25 10.78
N LEU A 262 10.54 -0.05 12.08
CA LEU A 262 11.57 0.28 13.07
C LEU A 262 12.56 -0.86 13.27
N GLU A 263 12.09 -2.11 13.34
CA GLU A 263 12.97 -3.29 13.51
C GLU A 263 13.86 -3.52 12.28
N ILE A 264 13.33 -3.34 11.07
CA ILE A 264 14.12 -3.41 9.83
C ILE A 264 15.19 -2.29 9.81
N LYS A 265 14.80 -1.06 10.14
CA LYS A 265 15.75 0.07 10.24
C LYS A 265 16.90 -0.25 11.21
N LYS A 266 16.59 -0.79 12.39
CA LYS A 266 17.61 -1.22 13.37
C LYS A 266 18.50 -2.31 12.80
N ALA A 267 17.94 -3.31 12.11
CA ALA A 267 18.73 -4.39 11.48
C ALA A 267 19.68 -3.84 10.41
N CYS A 268 19.22 -2.94 9.56
CA CYS A 268 20.08 -2.26 8.56
C CYS A 268 21.25 -1.52 9.23
N LEU A 269 20.99 -0.76 10.30
CA LEU A 269 22.03 -0.03 11.01
C LEU A 269 23.07 -0.96 11.63
N ARG A 270 22.66 -2.08 12.24
CA ARG A 270 23.58 -3.09 12.78
C ARG A 270 24.41 -3.75 11.69
N ALA A 271 23.83 -3.99 10.52
CA ALA A 271 24.54 -4.52 9.35
C ALA A 271 25.46 -3.49 8.65
N GLY A 272 25.50 -2.24 9.13
CA GLY A 272 26.27 -1.17 8.49
C GLY A 272 25.73 -0.80 7.09
N VAL A 273 24.42 -0.93 6.89
CA VAL A 273 23.73 -0.67 5.62
C VAL A 273 22.83 0.54 5.77
N ARG A 274 22.68 1.33 4.70
CA ARG A 274 21.69 2.41 4.67
C ARG A 274 20.29 1.83 4.90
N PRO A 275 19.52 2.37 5.87
CA PRO A 275 18.17 1.89 6.14
C PRO A 275 17.28 1.90 4.91
N PHE A 276 16.56 0.82 4.67
CA PHE A 276 15.55 0.69 3.64
C PHE A 276 14.18 0.27 4.22
N THR A 277 13.13 0.47 3.45
CA THR A 277 11.76 0.07 3.79
C THR A 277 11.37 -1.23 3.09
N LEU A 278 10.34 -1.94 3.59
CA LEU A 278 9.78 -3.09 2.88
C LEU A 278 9.22 -2.70 1.51
N GLN A 279 8.71 -1.48 1.35
CA GLN A 279 8.26 -1.00 0.04
C GLN A 279 9.42 -0.89 -0.96
N GLN A 280 10.59 -0.39 -0.52
CA GLN A 280 11.78 -0.36 -1.37
C GLN A 280 12.26 -1.78 -1.70
N LEU A 281 12.22 -2.70 -0.73
CA LEU A 281 12.54 -4.10 -0.92
C LEU A 281 11.58 -4.78 -1.92
N ARG A 282 10.27 -4.52 -1.80
CA ARG A 282 9.25 -4.96 -2.76
C ARG A 282 9.53 -4.41 -4.16
N ASN A 283 9.81 -3.12 -4.30
CA ASN A 283 10.15 -2.50 -5.58
C ASN A 283 11.39 -3.17 -6.19
N PHE A 284 12.39 -3.44 -5.37
CA PHE A 284 13.59 -4.17 -5.78
C PHE A 284 13.30 -5.60 -6.22
N SER A 285 12.43 -6.32 -5.50
CA SER A 285 11.93 -7.65 -5.86
C SER A 285 11.27 -7.66 -7.24
N ILE A 286 10.35 -6.72 -7.49
CA ILE A 286 9.67 -6.58 -8.78
C ILE A 286 10.70 -6.34 -9.91
N LEU A 287 11.66 -5.44 -9.68
CA LEU A 287 12.74 -5.20 -10.65
C LEU A 287 13.59 -6.44 -10.91
N LEU A 288 13.90 -7.23 -9.89
CA LEU A 288 14.63 -8.49 -10.07
C LEU A 288 13.82 -9.47 -10.93
N MET A 289 12.52 -9.64 -10.65
CA MET A 289 11.64 -10.51 -11.42
C MET A 289 11.64 -10.10 -12.91
N LEU A 290 11.47 -8.82 -13.20
CA LEU A 290 11.45 -8.30 -14.56
C LEU A 290 12.84 -8.39 -15.24
N ARG A 291 13.92 -8.07 -14.54
CA ARG A 291 15.30 -8.23 -15.04
C ARG A 291 15.66 -9.68 -15.31
N SER A 292 15.04 -10.57 -14.59
CA SER A 292 15.17 -12.01 -14.81
C SER A 292 14.20 -12.51 -15.88
N HIS A 293 13.51 -11.62 -16.55
CA HIS A 293 12.70 -11.90 -17.73
C HIS A 293 11.32 -12.54 -17.47
N ALA A 294 10.79 -12.38 -16.26
CA ALA A 294 9.43 -12.79 -16.00
C ALA A 294 8.44 -11.94 -16.82
N PRO A 295 7.41 -12.55 -17.43
CA PRO A 295 6.37 -11.82 -18.13
C PRO A 295 5.70 -10.80 -17.21
N GLU A 296 5.50 -9.58 -17.72
CA GLU A 296 4.94 -8.47 -16.95
C GLU A 296 3.57 -8.77 -16.36
N GLU A 297 2.68 -9.35 -17.16
CA GLU A 297 1.33 -9.73 -16.73
C GLU A 297 1.41 -10.71 -15.54
N LEU A 298 2.31 -11.69 -15.62
CA LEU A 298 2.53 -12.65 -14.56
C LEU A 298 3.07 -11.98 -13.28
N VAL A 299 4.00 -11.04 -13.41
CA VAL A 299 4.51 -10.28 -12.27
C VAL A 299 3.43 -9.38 -11.68
N SER A 300 2.67 -8.68 -12.51
CA SER A 300 1.55 -7.80 -12.12
C SER A 300 0.51 -8.56 -11.28
N ASP A 301 0.08 -9.72 -11.76
CA ASP A 301 -0.88 -10.58 -11.05
C ASP A 301 -0.29 -11.13 -9.74
N TYR A 302 0.95 -11.59 -9.80
CA TYR A 302 1.65 -12.18 -8.65
C TYR A 302 1.82 -11.19 -7.50
N VAL A 303 2.23 -9.96 -7.80
CA VAL A 303 2.42 -8.91 -6.79
C VAL A 303 1.16 -8.07 -6.53
N SER A 304 0.05 -8.34 -7.26
CA SER A 304 -1.20 -7.55 -7.19
C SER A 304 -0.97 -6.05 -7.39
N THR A 305 -0.29 -5.72 -8.49
CA THR A 305 -0.05 -4.33 -8.90
C THR A 305 -0.75 -4.09 -10.24
N ASP A 306 -1.37 -2.94 -10.43
CA ASP A 306 -2.01 -2.58 -11.72
C ASP A 306 -0.94 -2.53 -12.83
N SER A 307 -1.29 -3.04 -14.01
CA SER A 307 -0.40 -3.06 -15.19
C SER A 307 0.17 -1.68 -15.55
N ARG A 308 -0.59 -0.61 -15.29
CA ARG A 308 -0.14 0.77 -15.49
C ARG A 308 1.05 1.16 -14.61
N TRP A 309 1.13 0.63 -13.39
CA TRP A 309 2.29 0.83 -12.51
C TRP A 309 3.49 0.02 -12.94
N MET A 310 3.29 -1.04 -13.70
CA MET A 310 4.37 -1.86 -14.24
C MET A 310 5.23 -1.12 -15.28
N THR A 311 4.67 -0.12 -15.97
CA THR A 311 5.40 0.70 -16.95
C THR A 311 6.66 1.33 -16.34
N LYS A 312 6.58 1.83 -15.09
CA LYS A 312 7.75 2.40 -14.37
C LYS A 312 8.86 1.38 -14.12
N TYR A 313 8.51 0.11 -14.01
CA TYR A 313 9.49 -0.97 -13.83
C TYR A 313 10.05 -1.45 -15.16
N LYS A 314 9.27 -1.35 -16.26
CA LYS A 314 9.72 -1.69 -17.62
C LYS A 314 10.89 -0.85 -18.09
N GLU A 315 10.81 0.44 -17.89
CA GLU A 315 11.86 1.40 -18.28
C GLU A 315 13.18 1.10 -17.57
N ALA A 316 13.11 0.42 -16.41
CA ALA A 316 14.28 0.05 -15.60
C ALA A 316 14.81 -1.37 -15.86
N ALA A 317 14.12 -2.23 -16.62
CA ALA A 317 14.49 -3.64 -16.79
C ALA A 317 14.20 -4.19 -18.20
N PRO A 318 15.18 -4.61 -18.99
CA PRO A 318 14.98 -5.28 -20.29
C PRO A 318 14.65 -6.76 -20.17
N SER A 319 13.84 -7.29 -21.11
CA SER A 319 13.00 -8.52 -21.06
C SER A 319 13.63 -9.91 -21.30
N LEU A 320 13.04 -11.01 -20.80
CA LEU A 320 12.74 -12.36 -21.33
C LEU A 320 12.42 -13.47 -20.26
N ASN A 321 11.55 -14.40 -20.58
CA ASN A 321 10.68 -15.41 -19.95
C ASN A 321 11.14 -16.36 -18.83
N ALA A 322 10.40 -16.48 -17.70
CA ALA A 322 10.10 -17.64 -16.80
C ALA A 322 9.38 -17.23 -15.49
N ALA A 323 9.09 -18.13 -14.54
CA ALA A 323 8.27 -17.83 -13.35
C ALA A 323 8.96 -16.83 -12.38
N PRO A 324 8.24 -15.84 -11.80
CA PRO A 324 8.87 -14.75 -11.04
C PRO A 324 9.73 -15.19 -9.84
N CYS A 325 9.33 -16.24 -9.14
CA CYS A 325 10.06 -16.73 -7.98
C CYS A 325 11.29 -17.59 -8.34
N ASP A 326 11.34 -18.17 -9.55
CA ASP A 326 12.45 -19.03 -10.00
C ASP A 326 13.68 -18.20 -10.40
N TYR A 327 13.51 -16.88 -10.53
CA TYR A 327 14.56 -15.94 -10.96
C TYR A 327 15.34 -15.29 -9.82
N ILE A 328 14.84 -15.41 -8.61
CA ILE A 328 15.60 -14.96 -7.44
C ILE A 328 16.39 -16.17 -6.93
N ALA A 329 17.54 -16.43 -7.53
CA ALA A 329 18.46 -17.47 -7.08
C ALA A 329 19.15 -17.04 -5.77
N LEU A 330 18.40 -17.05 -4.67
CA LEU A 330 18.92 -16.95 -3.32
C LEU A 330 18.98 -18.38 -2.76
N SER A 331 20.15 -18.96 -2.70
CA SER A 331 20.35 -20.15 -1.88
C SER A 331 20.40 -19.72 -0.42
N LEU A 332 19.31 -19.95 0.31
CA LEU A 332 19.35 -19.85 1.77
C LEU A 332 20.26 -20.97 2.28
N ARG A 333 21.46 -20.63 2.71
CA ARG A 333 22.31 -21.55 3.46
C ARG A 333 21.80 -21.57 4.90
N TYR A 334 20.81 -22.42 5.15
CA TYR A 334 20.42 -22.79 6.50
C TYR A 334 21.32 -23.95 6.91
N ASN A 335 22.25 -23.72 7.81
CA ASN A 335 22.96 -24.80 8.48
C ASN A 335 22.00 -25.41 9.50
N SER A 336 21.47 -26.60 9.16
CA SER A 336 20.72 -27.47 10.05
C SER A 336 21.59 -27.94 11.21
#